data_28509cb37cbcc92724a566a4235fa9da
#
_entry.id   28509cb37cbcc92724a566a4235fa9da
#
_cell.length_a   1.000
_cell.length_b   1.000
_cell.length_c   1.000
_cell.angle_alpha   90.00
_cell.angle_beta   90.00
_cell.angle_gamma   90.00
#
_symmetry.space_group_name_H-M   'P 1'
#
loop_
_entity.id
_entity.type
_entity.pdbx_description
1 polymer ?
#
loop_
_entity_poly.entity_id
_entity_poly.type
_entity_poly.pdbx_seq_one_letter_code
_entity_poly.pdbx_strand_id
1 'polypeptide(L)'
;MKSTFRVLFFLKRDKVKKNGNMPIMARITIDGKLAQFNTKLEVNPKNWSAKTGKVNGRGAEFTRMNEMLDSIKATLHRHYQTILERDSYVTAEKVRNVFLGKEEKAKTLLQVFSQHNEQYALKVGKTATQKTYTRYELTKNRLAEYIHDKYNVEDITFREINVVFIEGFYLFIRENYPCTHNTAMKFIQRFRTVVLFAHNLGLITFNPFGAYKLKFEYVERDF
;
A
#
# COMPACT_ATOMS: atom_id res chain seq x y z
N MET A 1 -13.62 18.55 8.19
CA MET A 1 -14.57 17.68 8.94
C MET A 1 -13.80 16.61 9.66
N LYS A 2 -14.05 16.37 10.97
CA LYS A 2 -13.45 15.22 11.66
C LYS A 2 -14.18 13.97 11.19
N SER A 3 -13.42 12.99 10.67
CA SER A 3 -13.94 11.68 10.27
C SER A 3 -14.54 10.95 11.47
N THR A 4 -15.71 10.33 11.30
CA THR A 4 -16.40 9.59 12.36
C THR A 4 -15.95 8.14 12.33
N PHE A 5 -15.37 7.66 13.44
CA PHE A 5 -14.95 6.26 13.58
C PHE A 5 -15.72 5.57 14.69
N ARG A 6 -16.37 4.46 14.40
CA ARG A 6 -17.11 3.65 15.36
C ARG A 6 -16.90 2.16 15.16
N VAL A 7 -16.70 1.42 16.25
CA VAL A 7 -16.66 -0.04 16.28
C VAL A 7 -17.80 -0.57 17.13
N LEU A 8 -18.55 -1.53 16.58
CA LEU A 8 -19.67 -2.20 17.26
C LEU A 8 -19.49 -3.72 17.14
N PHE A 9 -19.76 -4.46 18.22
CA PHE A 9 -19.87 -5.90 18.21
C PHE A 9 -21.33 -6.34 18.23
N PHE A 10 -21.66 -7.43 17.51
CA PHE A 10 -23.02 -7.98 17.45
C PHE A 10 -22.99 -9.47 17.12
N LEU A 11 -24.06 -10.19 17.49
CA LEU A 11 -24.20 -11.60 17.14
C LEU A 11 -24.73 -11.80 15.73
N LYS A 12 -24.16 -12.74 15.03
CA LYS A 12 -24.64 -13.16 13.71
C LYS A 12 -25.76 -14.21 13.86
N ARG A 13 -27.00 -13.76 13.91
CA ARG A 13 -28.19 -14.58 14.24
C ARG A 13 -28.54 -15.66 13.21
N ASP A 14 -28.14 -15.48 11.94
CA ASP A 14 -28.35 -16.45 10.85
C ASP A 14 -27.36 -17.64 10.87
N LYS A 15 -26.39 -17.64 11.79
CA LYS A 15 -25.38 -18.70 11.91
C LYS A 15 -25.27 -19.22 13.35
N VAL A 16 -26.29 -20.01 13.77
CA VAL A 16 -26.23 -20.74 15.04
C VAL A 16 -25.43 -22.02 14.84
N LYS A 17 -24.43 -22.23 15.69
CA LYS A 17 -23.64 -23.46 15.69
C LYS A 17 -24.40 -24.62 16.38
N LYS A 18 -23.94 -25.87 16.16
CA LYS A 18 -24.52 -27.08 16.80
C LYS A 18 -24.53 -27.02 18.33
N ASN A 19 -23.59 -26.28 18.95
CA ASN A 19 -23.52 -26.07 20.41
C ASN A 19 -24.41 -24.92 20.91
N GLY A 20 -25.26 -24.33 20.06
CA GLY A 20 -26.14 -23.21 20.42
C GLY A 20 -25.45 -21.84 20.46
N ASN A 21 -24.14 -21.77 20.26
CA ASN A 21 -23.42 -20.52 20.23
C ASN A 21 -23.57 -19.79 18.91
N MET A 22 -23.47 -18.47 18.95
CA MET A 22 -23.49 -17.59 17.77
C MET A 22 -22.15 -16.85 17.62
N PRO A 23 -21.64 -16.68 16.38
CA PRO A 23 -20.41 -15.90 16.15
C PRO A 23 -20.61 -14.42 16.50
N ILE A 24 -19.61 -13.84 17.14
CA ILE A 24 -19.52 -12.40 17.39
C ILE A 24 -18.87 -11.73 16.16
N MET A 25 -19.59 -10.79 15.57
CA MET A 25 -19.12 -9.99 14.43
C MET A 25 -18.67 -8.60 14.94
N ALA A 26 -17.63 -8.07 14.32
CA ALA A 26 -17.25 -6.68 14.45
C ALA A 26 -17.75 -5.89 13.23
N ARG A 27 -18.29 -4.69 13.48
CA ARG A 27 -18.67 -3.69 12.46
C ARG A 27 -17.88 -2.43 12.69
N ILE A 28 -17.16 -2.00 11.67
CA ILE A 28 -16.46 -0.73 11.62
C ILE A 28 -17.32 0.21 10.77
N THR A 29 -17.57 1.42 11.26
CA THR A 29 -18.29 2.49 10.51
C THR A 29 -17.38 3.71 10.46
N ILE A 30 -17.12 4.22 9.26
CA ILE A 30 -16.37 5.45 9.00
C ILE A 30 -17.16 6.27 7.99
N ASP A 31 -17.52 7.50 8.37
CA ASP A 31 -18.26 8.44 7.52
C ASP A 31 -19.49 7.82 6.84
N GLY A 32 -20.26 7.03 7.62
CA GLY A 32 -21.48 6.36 7.17
C GLY A 32 -21.24 5.06 6.38
N LYS A 33 -20.03 4.78 5.91
CA LYS A 33 -19.68 3.53 5.23
C LYS A 33 -19.25 2.47 6.24
N LEU A 34 -19.63 1.21 6.00
CA LEU A 34 -19.40 0.12 6.95
C LEU A 34 -18.62 -1.04 6.34
N ALA A 35 -17.82 -1.70 7.17
CA ALA A 35 -17.18 -2.97 6.89
C ALA A 35 -17.36 -3.91 8.09
N GLN A 36 -17.48 -5.22 7.82
CA GLN A 36 -17.72 -6.23 8.85
C GLN A 36 -16.74 -7.38 8.71
N PHE A 37 -16.45 -8.03 9.85
CA PHE A 37 -15.69 -9.28 9.87
C PHE A 37 -16.05 -10.12 11.09
N ASN A 38 -15.74 -11.41 11.01
CA ASN A 38 -15.91 -12.35 12.10
C ASN A 38 -14.72 -12.24 13.09
N THR A 39 -14.99 -12.02 14.36
CA THR A 39 -13.95 -11.96 15.41
C THR A 39 -13.35 -13.32 15.75
N LYS A 40 -13.94 -14.41 15.26
CA LYS A 40 -13.69 -15.82 15.62
C LYS A 40 -14.06 -16.17 17.07
N LEU A 41 -14.66 -15.25 17.80
CA LEU A 41 -15.27 -15.49 19.10
C LEU A 41 -16.73 -15.89 18.92
N GLU A 42 -17.24 -16.68 19.83
CA GLU A 42 -18.63 -17.13 19.83
C GLU A 42 -19.16 -17.19 21.25
N VAL A 43 -20.45 -16.94 21.42
CA VAL A 43 -21.09 -16.94 22.73
C VAL A 43 -22.53 -17.41 22.62
N ASN A 44 -23.07 -18.00 23.70
CA ASN A 44 -24.50 -18.28 23.80
C ASN A 44 -25.29 -16.94 23.81
N PRO A 45 -26.33 -16.81 22.96
CA PRO A 45 -27.09 -15.56 22.87
C PRO A 45 -27.70 -15.10 24.19
N LYS A 46 -28.00 -16.02 25.14
CA LYS A 46 -28.46 -15.68 26.50
C LYS A 46 -27.45 -14.89 27.30
N ASN A 47 -26.16 -15.05 26.99
CA ASN A 47 -25.06 -14.38 27.67
C ASN A 47 -24.55 -13.15 26.89
N TRP A 48 -25.34 -12.61 25.95
CA TRP A 48 -24.96 -11.45 25.14
C TRP A 48 -25.80 -10.24 25.47
N SER A 49 -25.16 -9.09 25.70
CA SER A 49 -25.80 -7.79 25.83
C SER A 49 -25.68 -7.00 24.53
N ALA A 50 -26.76 -6.90 23.77
CA ALA A 50 -26.82 -6.09 22.57
C ALA A 50 -26.62 -4.58 22.84
N LYS A 51 -26.98 -4.12 24.06
CA LYS A 51 -26.86 -2.73 24.49
C LYS A 51 -25.38 -2.32 24.68
N THR A 52 -24.59 -3.19 25.30
CA THR A 52 -23.16 -2.92 25.59
C THR A 52 -22.22 -3.48 24.53
N GLY A 53 -22.67 -4.43 23.71
CA GLY A 53 -21.83 -5.17 22.77
C GLY A 53 -20.81 -6.07 23.48
N LYS A 54 -21.16 -6.56 24.70
CA LYS A 54 -20.30 -7.38 25.57
C LYS A 54 -21.02 -8.65 26.02
N VAL A 55 -20.21 -9.57 26.50
CA VAL A 55 -20.71 -10.82 27.10
C VAL A 55 -21.06 -10.58 28.56
N ASN A 56 -22.26 -11.02 28.95
CA ASN A 56 -22.74 -11.00 30.32
C ASN A 56 -22.69 -12.42 30.91
N GLY A 57 -21.99 -12.58 32.01
CA GLY A 57 -21.88 -13.85 32.71
C GLY A 57 -20.93 -13.75 33.91
N ARG A 58 -21.02 -14.73 34.80
CA ARG A 58 -20.08 -14.86 35.94
C ARG A 58 -19.05 -15.94 35.59
N GLY A 59 -17.77 -15.62 35.67
CA GLY A 59 -16.67 -16.56 35.41
C GLY A 59 -15.54 -15.98 34.57
N ALA A 60 -14.34 -16.54 34.70
CA ALA A 60 -13.11 -16.08 34.07
C ALA A 60 -13.19 -16.14 32.52
N GLU A 61 -13.99 -17.05 31.96
CA GLU A 61 -14.19 -17.17 30.49
C GLU A 61 -14.84 -15.91 29.90
N PHE A 62 -15.91 -15.40 30.55
CA PHE A 62 -16.61 -14.20 30.08
C PHE A 62 -15.75 -12.95 30.23
N THR A 63 -14.98 -12.85 31.31
CA THR A 63 -14.00 -11.76 31.50
C THR A 63 -12.96 -11.78 30.39
N ARG A 64 -12.33 -12.93 30.12
CA ARG A 64 -11.34 -13.10 29.05
C ARG A 64 -11.91 -12.78 27.68
N MET A 65 -13.15 -13.17 27.41
CA MET A 65 -13.81 -12.87 26.15
C MET A 65 -14.03 -11.36 25.97
N ASN A 66 -14.46 -10.66 27.00
CA ASN A 66 -14.60 -9.20 26.98
C ASN A 66 -13.25 -8.49 26.80
N GLU A 67 -12.18 -8.97 27.44
CA GLU A 67 -10.81 -8.46 27.24
C GLU A 67 -10.36 -8.64 25.79
N MET A 68 -10.67 -9.78 25.14
CA MET A 68 -10.38 -9.99 23.72
C MET A 68 -11.16 -9.01 22.83
N LEU A 69 -12.43 -8.75 23.11
CA LEU A 69 -13.23 -7.76 22.37
C LEU A 69 -12.67 -6.35 22.54
N ASP A 70 -12.27 -5.97 23.75
CA ASP A 70 -11.66 -4.67 24.04
C ASP A 70 -10.29 -4.55 23.35
N SER A 71 -9.49 -5.61 23.28
CA SER A 71 -8.22 -5.66 22.54
C SER A 71 -8.43 -5.50 21.03
N ILE A 72 -9.43 -6.18 20.45
CA ILE A 72 -9.82 -6.01 19.04
C ILE A 72 -10.19 -4.55 18.77
N LYS A 73 -11.02 -3.95 19.61
CA LYS A 73 -11.45 -2.55 19.49
C LYS A 73 -10.26 -1.57 19.56
N ALA A 74 -9.35 -1.77 20.50
CA ALA A 74 -8.13 -0.96 20.65
C ALA A 74 -7.21 -1.09 19.43
N THR A 75 -7.02 -2.31 18.91
CA THR A 75 -6.20 -2.57 17.71
C THR A 75 -6.80 -1.90 16.46
N LEU A 76 -8.12 -2.00 16.29
CA LEU A 76 -8.81 -1.31 15.18
C LEU A 76 -8.69 0.21 15.28
N HIS A 77 -8.74 0.77 16.50
CA HIS A 77 -8.55 2.21 16.72
C HIS A 77 -7.12 2.64 16.36
N ARG A 78 -6.11 1.87 16.76
CA ARG A 78 -4.70 2.12 16.40
C ARG A 78 -4.50 2.05 14.89
N HIS A 79 -5.03 1.03 14.21
CA HIS A 79 -4.95 0.95 12.75
C HIS A 79 -5.64 2.14 12.06
N TYR A 80 -6.81 2.57 12.57
CA TYR A 80 -7.47 3.77 12.06
C TYR A 80 -6.56 5.01 12.15
N GLN A 81 -5.92 5.25 13.30
CA GLN A 81 -4.99 6.38 13.48
C GLN A 81 -3.78 6.26 12.54
N THR A 82 -3.14 5.10 12.49
CA THR A 82 -1.97 4.87 11.61
C THR A 82 -2.32 5.11 10.14
N ILE A 83 -3.49 4.66 9.68
CA ILE A 83 -3.93 4.88 8.29
C ILE A 83 -4.24 6.36 8.06
N LEU A 84 -4.88 7.04 9.03
CA LEU A 84 -5.22 8.46 8.93
C LEU A 84 -3.96 9.35 8.83
N GLU A 85 -2.88 8.99 9.54
CA GLU A 85 -1.59 9.67 9.47
C GLU A 85 -0.82 9.38 8.18
N ARG A 86 -0.96 8.17 7.66
CA ARG A 86 -0.24 7.69 6.48
C ARG A 86 -0.88 8.08 5.16
N ASP A 87 -2.21 7.95 5.08
CA ASP A 87 -2.97 8.02 3.84
C ASP A 87 -3.84 9.30 3.80
N SER A 88 -4.12 9.80 2.60
CA SER A 88 -4.99 10.98 2.41
C SER A 88 -6.43 10.73 2.82
N TYR A 89 -6.85 9.46 2.93
CA TYR A 89 -8.20 9.06 3.33
C TYR A 89 -8.19 7.68 3.99
N VAL A 90 -9.10 7.48 4.94
CA VAL A 90 -9.32 6.22 5.63
C VAL A 90 -10.73 5.70 5.33
N THR A 91 -10.87 4.38 5.11
CA THR A 91 -12.15 3.71 4.91
C THR A 91 -12.31 2.55 5.88
N ALA A 92 -13.56 2.17 6.18
CA ALA A 92 -13.85 1.03 7.03
C ALA A 92 -13.24 -0.28 6.47
N GLU A 93 -13.20 -0.41 5.14
CA GLU A 93 -12.58 -1.56 4.47
C GLU A 93 -11.07 -1.59 4.63
N LYS A 94 -10.36 -0.45 4.48
CA LYS A 94 -8.93 -0.36 4.73
C LYS A 94 -8.59 -0.81 6.16
N VAL A 95 -9.29 -0.28 7.17
CA VAL A 95 -9.07 -0.65 8.58
C VAL A 95 -9.32 -2.14 8.81
N ARG A 96 -10.40 -2.69 8.26
CA ARG A 96 -10.70 -4.13 8.32
C ARG A 96 -9.59 -4.97 7.67
N ASN A 97 -9.13 -4.57 6.48
CA ASN A 97 -8.14 -5.34 5.71
C ASN A 97 -6.79 -5.35 6.42
N VAL A 98 -6.36 -4.20 6.97
CA VAL A 98 -5.15 -4.13 7.81
C VAL A 98 -5.25 -5.04 9.03
N PHE A 99 -6.38 -4.99 9.75
CA PHE A 99 -6.62 -5.84 10.92
C PHE A 99 -6.60 -7.34 10.59
N LEU A 100 -7.14 -7.72 9.43
CA LEU A 100 -7.16 -9.12 8.97
C LEU A 100 -5.87 -9.58 8.30
N GLY A 101 -4.83 -8.73 8.22
CA GLY A 101 -3.61 -9.02 7.47
C GLY A 101 -3.85 -9.16 5.96
N LYS A 102 -4.96 -8.60 5.44
CA LYS A 102 -5.34 -8.58 4.02
C LYS A 102 -5.01 -7.23 3.37
N GLU A 103 -4.10 -6.50 3.96
CA GLU A 103 -3.58 -5.29 3.32
C GLU A 103 -3.00 -5.71 1.96
N GLU A 104 -3.47 -5.09 0.87
CA GLU A 104 -2.79 -5.23 -0.40
C GLU A 104 -1.34 -4.80 -0.15
N LYS A 105 -0.40 -5.72 -0.37
CA LYS A 105 1.02 -5.39 -0.26
C LYS A 105 1.23 -4.16 -1.10
N ALA A 106 1.75 -3.10 -0.48
CA ALA A 106 2.05 -1.87 -1.19
C ALA A 106 2.83 -2.24 -2.45
N LYS A 107 2.33 -1.84 -3.62
CA LYS A 107 3.01 -2.15 -4.88
C LYS A 107 4.43 -1.61 -4.82
N THR A 108 5.37 -2.46 -5.15
CA THR A 108 6.79 -2.14 -5.17
C THR A 108 7.17 -1.42 -6.47
N LEU A 109 8.35 -0.81 -6.50
CA LEU A 109 8.81 -0.01 -7.63
C LEU A 109 8.83 -0.80 -8.94
N LEU A 110 9.46 -1.98 -8.95
CA LEU A 110 9.60 -2.79 -10.17
C LEU A 110 8.28 -3.40 -10.63
N GLN A 111 7.36 -3.71 -9.69
CA GLN A 111 6.00 -4.13 -10.04
C GLN A 111 5.23 -3.02 -10.77
N VAL A 112 5.31 -1.78 -10.28
CA VAL A 112 4.66 -0.65 -10.95
C VAL A 112 5.35 -0.32 -12.27
N PHE A 113 6.67 -0.45 -12.33
CA PHE A 113 7.42 -0.27 -13.57
C PHE A 113 6.98 -1.29 -14.64
N SER A 114 6.80 -2.55 -14.25
CA SER A 114 6.28 -3.59 -15.15
C SER A 114 4.87 -3.26 -15.63
N GLN A 115 3.97 -2.86 -14.72
CA GLN A 115 2.61 -2.42 -15.08
C GLN A 115 2.61 -1.23 -16.05
N HIS A 116 3.48 -0.24 -15.84
CA HIS A 116 3.66 0.88 -16.75
C HIS A 116 4.10 0.41 -18.14
N ASN A 117 5.09 -0.48 -18.19
CA ASN A 117 5.65 -0.97 -19.46
C ASN A 117 4.64 -1.84 -20.21
N GLU A 118 3.85 -2.66 -19.55
CA GLU A 118 2.73 -3.40 -20.16
C GLU A 118 1.72 -2.46 -20.81
N GLN A 119 1.30 -1.39 -20.10
CA GLN A 119 0.41 -0.39 -20.67
C GLN A 119 1.05 0.39 -21.83
N TYR A 120 2.37 0.65 -21.75
CA TYR A 120 3.11 1.30 -22.80
C TYR A 120 3.21 0.42 -24.07
N ALA A 121 3.39 -0.90 -23.89
CA ALA A 121 3.44 -1.87 -24.98
C ALA A 121 2.16 -1.85 -25.84
N LEU A 122 0.98 -1.66 -25.25
CA LEU A 122 -0.30 -1.57 -25.96
C LEU A 122 -0.39 -0.35 -26.91
N LYS A 123 0.47 0.64 -26.72
CA LYS A 123 0.55 1.87 -27.52
C LYS A 123 1.57 1.77 -28.66
N VAL A 124 2.43 0.75 -28.65
CA VAL A 124 3.47 0.54 -29.67
C VAL A 124 2.83 0.31 -31.05
N GLY A 125 3.35 0.96 -32.06
CA GLY A 125 2.79 0.94 -33.41
C GLY A 125 1.59 1.87 -33.65
N LYS A 126 1.07 2.54 -32.59
CA LYS A 126 -0.03 3.53 -32.69
C LYS A 126 0.48 4.93 -32.32
N THR A 127 0.75 5.15 -31.04
CA THR A 127 1.16 6.44 -30.47
C THR A 127 2.56 6.39 -29.84
N ALA A 128 3.18 5.22 -29.80
CA ALA A 128 4.49 4.99 -29.21
C ALA A 128 5.38 4.15 -30.14
N THR A 129 6.71 4.27 -29.98
CA THR A 129 7.68 3.53 -30.77
C THR A 129 8.23 2.34 -29.99
N GLN A 130 8.54 1.23 -30.68
CA GLN A 130 9.22 0.07 -30.11
C GLN A 130 10.54 0.46 -29.43
N LYS A 131 11.30 1.39 -30.03
CA LYS A 131 12.57 1.88 -29.46
C LYS A 131 12.39 2.53 -28.10
N THR A 132 11.30 3.26 -27.86
CA THR A 132 11.02 3.87 -26.55
C THR A 132 10.60 2.81 -25.54
N TYR A 133 9.78 1.84 -25.92
CA TYR A 133 9.42 0.70 -25.06
C TYR A 133 10.66 -0.05 -24.58
N THR A 134 11.55 -0.44 -25.50
CA THR A 134 12.81 -1.13 -25.15
C THR A 134 13.67 -0.32 -24.15
N ARG A 135 13.66 1.02 -24.27
CA ARG A 135 14.38 1.89 -23.33
C ARG A 135 13.74 1.93 -21.94
N TYR A 136 12.43 1.80 -21.82
CA TYR A 136 11.76 1.65 -20.53
C TYR A 136 12.10 0.29 -19.90
N GLU A 137 12.06 -0.80 -20.67
CA GLU A 137 12.48 -2.13 -20.18
C GLU A 137 13.93 -2.12 -19.71
N LEU A 138 14.84 -1.52 -20.48
CA LEU A 138 16.23 -1.38 -20.08
C LEU A 138 16.36 -0.57 -18.77
N THR A 139 15.57 0.50 -18.61
CA THR A 139 15.60 1.31 -17.39
C THR A 139 15.14 0.50 -16.17
N LYS A 140 14.08 -0.32 -16.32
CA LYS A 140 13.61 -1.23 -15.27
C LYS A 140 14.69 -2.22 -14.85
N ASN A 141 15.36 -2.85 -15.83
CA ASN A 141 16.42 -3.82 -15.55
C ASN A 141 17.60 -3.18 -14.82
N ARG A 142 18.03 -1.96 -15.24
CA ARG A 142 19.10 -1.23 -14.54
C ARG A 142 18.72 -0.82 -13.11
N LEU A 143 17.45 -0.49 -12.87
CA LEU A 143 16.95 -0.26 -11.51
C LEU A 143 16.97 -1.52 -10.67
N ALA A 144 16.58 -2.68 -11.24
CA ALA A 144 16.64 -3.96 -10.54
C ALA A 144 18.08 -4.33 -10.16
N GLU A 145 19.04 -4.17 -11.08
CA GLU A 145 20.46 -4.39 -10.82
C GLU A 145 20.97 -3.46 -9.71
N TYR A 146 20.64 -2.16 -9.75
CA TYR A 146 21.00 -1.19 -8.71
C TYR A 146 20.42 -1.54 -7.33
N ILE A 147 19.14 -1.92 -7.30
CA ILE A 147 18.45 -2.31 -6.05
C ILE A 147 19.11 -3.56 -5.46
N HIS A 148 19.38 -4.55 -6.29
CA HIS A 148 20.05 -5.77 -5.86
C HIS A 148 21.46 -5.51 -5.35
N ASP A 149 22.26 -4.76 -6.09
CA ASP A 149 23.66 -4.46 -5.76
C ASP A 149 23.79 -3.62 -4.48
N LYS A 150 22.98 -2.56 -4.37
CA LYS A 150 23.10 -1.60 -3.27
C LYS A 150 22.40 -2.03 -1.99
N TYR A 151 21.26 -2.73 -2.09
CA TYR A 151 20.38 -3.03 -0.97
C TYR A 151 20.22 -4.53 -0.71
N ASN A 152 20.73 -5.40 -1.59
CA ASN A 152 20.61 -6.86 -1.51
C ASN A 152 19.16 -7.35 -1.35
N VAL A 153 18.23 -6.72 -2.07
CA VAL A 153 16.81 -7.09 -2.14
C VAL A 153 16.33 -7.15 -3.58
N GLU A 154 15.23 -7.88 -3.82
CA GLU A 154 14.67 -8.04 -5.18
C GLU A 154 13.90 -6.81 -5.66
N ASP A 155 13.29 -6.04 -4.76
CA ASP A 155 12.47 -4.87 -5.07
C ASP A 155 12.31 -3.99 -3.82
N ILE A 156 11.90 -2.74 -3.99
CA ILE A 156 11.72 -1.77 -2.91
C ILE A 156 10.34 -1.11 -2.95
N THR A 157 9.90 -0.58 -1.82
CA THR A 157 8.68 0.23 -1.76
C THR A 157 8.98 1.67 -2.18
N PHE A 158 7.96 2.41 -2.62
CA PHE A 158 8.12 3.83 -2.99
C PHE A 158 8.56 4.73 -1.83
N ARG A 159 8.40 4.29 -0.58
CA ARG A 159 8.85 5.03 0.62
C ARG A 159 10.37 5.10 0.74
N GLU A 160 11.06 4.13 0.16
CA GLU A 160 12.52 4.04 0.16
C GLU A 160 13.14 4.95 -0.91
N ILE A 161 12.31 5.43 -1.87
CA ILE A 161 12.75 6.31 -2.94
C ILE A 161 12.81 7.75 -2.41
N ASN A 162 14.01 8.27 -2.30
CA ASN A 162 14.32 9.65 -1.92
C ASN A 162 15.40 10.22 -2.85
N VAL A 163 15.82 11.46 -2.61
CA VAL A 163 16.85 12.12 -3.44
C VAL A 163 18.17 11.31 -3.43
N VAL A 164 18.54 10.72 -2.29
CA VAL A 164 19.78 9.91 -2.16
C VAL A 164 19.67 8.64 -3.03
N PHE A 165 18.51 7.99 -3.05
CA PHE A 165 18.28 6.84 -3.93
C PHE A 165 18.39 7.22 -5.40
N ILE A 166 17.78 8.33 -5.80
CA ILE A 166 17.79 8.81 -7.20
C ILE A 166 19.22 9.15 -7.65
N GLU A 167 19.98 9.85 -6.82
CA GLU A 167 21.37 10.19 -7.10
C GLU A 167 22.25 8.94 -7.12
N GLY A 168 22.04 8.00 -6.19
CA GLY A 168 22.74 6.72 -6.17
C GLY A 168 22.50 5.91 -7.44
N PHE A 169 21.27 5.90 -7.97
CA PHE A 169 20.98 5.24 -9.25
C PHE A 169 21.69 5.94 -10.42
N TYR A 170 21.73 7.28 -10.42
CA TYR A 170 22.50 8.02 -11.43
C TYR A 170 23.99 7.64 -11.40
N LEU A 171 24.61 7.62 -10.23
CA LEU A 171 26.03 7.24 -10.06
C LEU A 171 26.25 5.79 -10.49
N PHE A 172 25.38 4.86 -10.07
CA PHE A 172 25.44 3.47 -10.48
C PHE A 172 25.44 3.30 -12.01
N ILE A 173 24.58 4.03 -12.72
CA ILE A 173 24.58 4.03 -14.19
C ILE A 173 25.89 4.55 -14.76
N ARG A 174 26.45 5.60 -14.20
CA ARG A 174 27.71 6.20 -14.68
C ARG A 174 28.92 5.32 -14.44
N GLU A 175 28.95 4.60 -13.34
CA GLU A 175 30.06 3.71 -12.95
C GLU A 175 30.04 2.37 -13.69
N ASN A 176 28.87 1.78 -13.84
CA ASN A 176 28.77 0.43 -14.37
C ASN A 176 28.53 0.36 -15.88
N TYR A 177 28.14 1.47 -16.50
CA TYR A 177 27.85 1.49 -17.95
C TYR A 177 28.53 2.67 -18.64
N PRO A 178 29.29 2.41 -19.74
CA PRO A 178 29.93 3.47 -20.51
C PRO A 178 28.85 4.34 -21.17
N CYS A 179 28.52 5.47 -20.57
CA CYS A 179 27.51 6.37 -21.10
C CYS A 179 27.82 7.84 -20.72
N THR A 180 27.33 8.77 -21.54
CA THR A 180 27.44 10.21 -21.26
C THR A 180 26.48 10.61 -20.13
N HIS A 181 26.75 11.80 -19.51
CA HIS A 181 25.84 12.39 -18.54
C HIS A 181 24.40 12.45 -19.03
N ASN A 182 24.16 12.94 -20.24
CA ASN A 182 22.83 13.06 -20.82
C ASN A 182 22.15 11.70 -21.02
N THR A 183 22.91 10.64 -21.29
CA THR A 183 22.38 9.28 -21.38
C THR A 183 21.94 8.77 -20.01
N ALA A 184 22.74 8.96 -18.97
CA ALA A 184 22.36 8.63 -17.60
C ALA A 184 21.12 9.43 -17.15
N MET A 185 21.07 10.73 -17.43
CA MET A 185 19.89 11.56 -17.14
C MET A 185 18.60 11.08 -17.84
N LYS A 186 18.69 10.45 -19.02
CA LYS A 186 17.53 9.84 -19.67
C LYS A 186 17.02 8.59 -18.93
N PHE A 187 17.85 7.84 -18.23
CA PHE A 187 17.39 6.78 -17.32
C PHE A 187 16.62 7.38 -16.15
N ILE A 188 17.16 8.42 -15.52
CA ILE A 188 16.49 9.14 -14.43
C ILE A 188 15.15 9.74 -14.88
N GLN A 189 15.09 10.31 -16.07
CA GLN A 189 13.86 10.87 -16.65
C GLN A 189 12.76 9.80 -16.82
N ARG A 190 13.11 8.59 -17.31
CA ARG A 190 12.15 7.49 -17.45
C ARG A 190 11.71 6.96 -16.09
N PHE A 191 12.62 6.83 -15.16
CA PHE A 191 12.31 6.47 -13.78
C PHE A 191 11.33 7.48 -13.16
N ARG A 192 11.57 8.79 -13.30
CA ARG A 192 10.63 9.84 -12.88
C ARG A 192 9.24 9.65 -13.51
N THR A 193 9.17 9.33 -14.80
CA THR A 193 7.89 9.09 -15.48
C THR A 193 7.08 7.98 -14.81
N VAL A 194 7.73 6.89 -14.43
CA VAL A 194 7.06 5.76 -13.74
C VAL A 194 6.65 6.13 -12.32
N VAL A 195 7.44 6.93 -11.60
CA VAL A 195 7.04 7.44 -10.27
C VAL A 195 5.82 8.36 -10.38
N LEU A 196 5.77 9.23 -11.39
CA LEU A 196 4.59 10.06 -11.66
C LEU A 196 3.37 9.23 -12.07
N PHE A 197 3.57 8.15 -12.81
CA PHE A 197 2.51 7.19 -13.12
C PHE A 197 1.95 6.55 -11.84
N ALA A 198 2.80 6.11 -10.90
CA ALA A 198 2.38 5.60 -9.60
C ALA A 198 1.59 6.65 -8.79
N HIS A 199 2.05 7.90 -8.79
CA HIS A 199 1.37 9.00 -8.12
C HIS A 199 -0.02 9.27 -8.72
N ASN A 200 -0.13 9.31 -10.04
CA ASN A 200 -1.40 9.52 -10.75
C ASN A 200 -2.41 8.37 -10.55
N LEU A 201 -1.94 7.16 -10.31
CA LEU A 201 -2.77 6.02 -9.91
C LEU A 201 -3.16 6.03 -8.42
N GLY A 202 -2.70 7.01 -7.64
CA GLY A 202 -2.95 7.08 -6.20
C GLY A 202 -2.22 6.01 -5.38
N LEU A 203 -1.20 5.35 -5.95
CA LEU A 203 -0.40 4.35 -5.26
C LEU A 203 0.58 4.97 -4.26
N ILE A 204 0.95 6.22 -4.47
CA ILE A 204 1.77 7.04 -3.59
C ILE A 204 1.14 8.43 -3.43
N THR A 205 1.30 9.01 -2.24
CA THR A 205 0.75 10.34 -1.90
C THR A 205 1.79 11.46 -1.99
N PHE A 206 3.05 11.11 -2.20
CA PHE A 206 4.17 12.05 -2.31
C PHE A 206 4.94 11.80 -3.62
N ASN A 207 5.62 12.83 -4.10
CA ASN A 207 6.49 12.74 -5.28
C ASN A 207 7.97 12.78 -4.85
N PRO A 208 8.70 11.63 -4.88
CA PRO A 208 10.11 11.58 -4.53
C PRO A 208 11.01 12.50 -5.37
N PHE A 209 10.58 12.81 -6.60
CA PHE A 209 11.28 13.72 -7.51
C PHE A 209 10.96 15.20 -7.31
N GLY A 210 10.15 15.56 -6.30
CA GLY A 210 9.76 16.96 -6.05
C GLY A 210 10.97 17.88 -5.80
N ALA A 211 11.96 17.38 -5.08
CA ALA A 211 13.22 18.11 -4.78
C ALA A 211 14.36 17.79 -5.77
N TYR A 212 14.18 16.86 -6.71
CA TYR A 212 15.24 16.44 -7.64
C TYR A 212 15.09 17.15 -8.99
N LYS A 213 16.09 17.96 -9.38
CA LYS A 213 16.12 18.67 -10.66
C LYS A 213 16.91 17.87 -11.69
N LEU A 214 16.26 17.44 -12.76
CA LEU A 214 16.93 16.87 -13.93
C LEU A 214 17.74 17.99 -14.63
N LYS A 215 19.06 17.83 -14.70
CA LYS A 215 19.95 18.78 -15.41
C LYS A 215 20.56 18.06 -16.62
N PHE A 216 20.30 18.52 -17.82
CA PHE A 216 20.95 18.05 -19.02
C PHE A 216 22.05 19.02 -19.41
N GLU A 217 23.19 18.50 -19.89
CA GLU A 217 24.27 19.31 -20.46
C GLU A 217 23.93 19.67 -21.91
N TYR A 218 24.26 20.89 -22.28
CA TYR A 218 24.19 21.28 -23.68
C TYR A 218 25.28 20.53 -24.46
N VAL A 219 24.90 19.93 -25.58
CA VAL A 219 25.84 19.25 -26.50
C VAL A 219 25.68 19.89 -27.85
N GLU A 220 26.69 20.63 -28.27
CA GLU A 220 26.81 21.11 -29.63
C GLU A 220 26.96 19.90 -30.58
N ARG A 221 26.16 19.84 -31.61
CA ARG A 221 26.25 18.81 -32.64
C ARG A 221 26.79 19.48 -33.89
N ASP A 222 27.99 19.15 -34.26
CA ASP A 222 28.51 19.44 -35.59
C ASP A 222 27.72 18.57 -36.57
N PHE A 223 27.11 19.22 -37.57
CA PHE A 223 26.40 18.60 -38.67
C PHE A 223 27.31 18.51 -39.91
#